data_80fb406b63e7420b5483455ce249568b
#
_entry.id   80fb406b63e7420b5483455ce249568b
#
_cell.length_a   1.000
_cell.length_b   1.000
_cell.length_c   1.000
_cell.angle_alpha   90.00
_cell.angle_beta   90.00
_cell.angle_gamma   90.00
#
_symmetry.space_group_name_H-M   'P 1'
#
loop_
_entity.id
_entity.type
_entity.pdbx_description
1 polymer ?
#
loop_
_entity_poly.entity_id
_entity_poly.type
_entity_poly.pdbx_seq_one_letter_code
_entity_poly.pdbx_strand_id
1 'polypeptide(L)'
;MNQNEETLVQALHRGDRYACNDLVEQYSSKIYHVALKLTGHPTEAEEILQETFINACKGAEKFEGRSSLGTWLYRIATNNGLMRLRKKQMPTVPLEMPVDREDQSSFWPRQLEDWAWDPEKITLTDELRQAMDEAVETLPENLRAVFVLRDLEGLSTKEAAEVLGISASNAKVRLHRA
;
A
#
# COMPACT_ATOMS: atom_id res chain seq x y z
N MET A 1 15.36 1.65 -11.88
CA MET A 1 14.80 0.28 -11.98
C MET A 1 15.99 -0.65 -12.03
N ASN A 2 16.03 -1.68 -11.22
CA ASN A 2 17.11 -2.66 -11.27
C ASN A 2 16.77 -3.77 -12.30
N GLN A 3 17.77 -4.58 -12.70
CA GLN A 3 17.63 -5.58 -13.77
C GLN A 3 16.53 -6.64 -13.48
N ASN A 4 16.33 -6.98 -12.21
CA ASN A 4 15.25 -7.88 -11.78
C ASN A 4 13.86 -7.26 -11.98
N GLU A 5 13.71 -5.99 -11.65
CA GLU A 5 12.45 -5.27 -11.80
C GLU A 5 12.06 -5.10 -13.28
N GLU A 6 13.04 -4.84 -14.16
CA GLU A 6 12.81 -4.77 -15.61
C GLU A 6 12.33 -6.11 -16.18
N THR A 7 12.93 -7.21 -15.74
CA THR A 7 12.54 -8.56 -16.16
C THR A 7 11.11 -8.87 -15.72
N LEU A 8 10.76 -8.53 -14.47
CA LEU A 8 9.42 -8.71 -13.93
C LEU A 8 8.37 -7.88 -14.70
N VAL A 9 8.68 -6.60 -14.98
CA VAL A 9 7.81 -5.74 -15.79
C VAL A 9 7.57 -6.32 -17.18
N GLN A 10 8.61 -6.82 -17.85
CA GLN A 10 8.47 -7.46 -19.16
C GLN A 10 7.62 -8.73 -19.11
N ALA A 11 7.74 -9.53 -18.05
CA ALA A 11 6.91 -10.72 -17.85
C ALA A 11 5.44 -10.35 -17.60
N LEU A 12 5.19 -9.31 -16.79
CA LEU A 12 3.86 -8.77 -16.55
C LEU A 12 3.20 -8.27 -17.84
N HIS A 13 3.94 -7.53 -18.68
CA HIS A 13 3.45 -7.04 -19.98
C HIS A 13 3.10 -8.16 -20.96
N ARG A 14 3.80 -9.31 -20.88
CA ARG A 14 3.48 -10.49 -21.71
C ARG A 14 2.30 -11.30 -21.18
N GLY A 15 1.73 -10.90 -20.04
CA GLY A 15 0.65 -11.63 -19.39
C GLY A 15 1.10 -12.97 -18.80
N ASP A 16 2.37 -13.09 -18.40
CA ASP A 16 2.89 -14.29 -17.76
C ASP A 16 2.19 -14.51 -16.41
N ARG A 17 1.56 -15.65 -16.26
CA ARG A 17 0.78 -16.01 -15.05
C ARG A 17 1.66 -16.07 -13.78
N TYR A 18 2.93 -16.39 -13.92
CA TYR A 18 3.87 -16.45 -12.80
C TYR A 18 4.37 -15.08 -12.37
N ALA A 19 4.41 -14.10 -13.29
CA ALA A 19 4.86 -12.75 -12.98
C ALA A 19 4.01 -12.05 -11.89
N CYS A 20 2.71 -12.35 -11.83
CA CYS A 20 1.87 -11.85 -10.74
C CYS A 20 2.19 -12.48 -9.39
N ASN A 21 2.60 -13.76 -9.37
CA ASN A 21 3.06 -14.41 -8.13
C ASN A 21 4.36 -13.78 -7.63
N ASP A 22 5.31 -13.56 -8.53
CA ASP A 22 6.59 -12.91 -8.21
C ASP A 22 6.36 -11.47 -7.70
N LEU A 23 5.38 -10.75 -8.29
CA LEU A 23 4.99 -9.42 -7.84
C LEU A 23 4.45 -9.46 -6.39
N VAL A 24 3.55 -10.40 -6.10
CA VAL A 24 2.99 -10.60 -4.76
C VAL A 24 4.10 -10.96 -3.78
N GLU A 25 4.96 -11.91 -4.11
CA GLU A 25 6.05 -12.36 -3.23
C GLU A 25 7.01 -11.23 -2.88
N GLN A 26 7.37 -10.38 -3.85
CA GLN A 26 8.32 -9.29 -3.64
C GLN A 26 7.75 -8.08 -2.89
N TYR A 27 6.45 -7.80 -3.03
CA TYR A 27 5.88 -6.54 -2.56
C TYR A 27 4.77 -6.66 -1.51
N SER A 28 4.26 -7.87 -1.22
CA SER A 28 3.12 -8.04 -0.31
C SER A 28 3.37 -7.45 1.08
N SER A 29 4.55 -7.70 1.67
CA SER A 29 4.91 -7.15 2.98
C SER A 29 4.84 -5.63 3.01
N LYS A 30 5.47 -4.98 2.04
CA LYS A 30 5.52 -3.52 1.96
C LYS A 30 4.13 -2.92 1.77
N ILE A 31 3.32 -3.52 0.90
CA ILE A 31 1.96 -3.07 0.64
C ILE A 31 1.05 -3.28 1.85
N TYR A 32 1.16 -4.44 2.52
CA TYR A 32 0.43 -4.69 3.75
C TYR A 32 0.80 -3.69 4.84
N HIS A 33 2.11 -3.41 5.02
CA HIS A 33 2.58 -2.44 6.01
C HIS A 33 2.03 -1.04 5.75
N VAL A 34 2.08 -0.55 4.51
CA VAL A 34 1.47 0.74 4.14
C VAL A 34 -0.03 0.74 4.43
N ALA A 35 -0.75 -0.31 4.02
CA ALA A 35 -2.18 -0.41 4.24
C ALA A 35 -2.53 -0.42 5.73
N LEU A 36 -1.79 -1.17 6.55
CA LEU A 36 -1.96 -1.24 7.99
C LEU A 36 -1.72 0.12 8.66
N LYS A 37 -0.63 0.80 8.30
CA LYS A 37 -0.31 2.14 8.85
C LYS A 37 -1.31 3.22 8.41
N LEU A 38 -1.95 3.06 7.26
CA LEU A 38 -3.00 3.97 6.81
C LEU A 38 -4.32 3.76 7.54
N THR A 39 -4.72 2.49 7.75
CA THR A 39 -6.06 2.15 8.28
C THR A 39 -6.10 1.91 9.78
N GLY A 40 -4.98 1.48 10.38
CA GLY A 40 -4.92 1.01 11.75
C GLY A 40 -5.59 -0.36 11.99
N HIS A 41 -6.13 -1.02 10.95
CA HIS A 41 -6.93 -2.24 11.08
C HIS A 41 -6.39 -3.38 10.20
N PRO A 42 -5.96 -4.51 10.79
CA PRO A 42 -5.41 -5.64 10.05
C PRO A 42 -6.32 -6.16 8.93
N THR A 43 -7.59 -6.36 9.23
CA THR A 43 -8.58 -6.85 8.24
C THR A 43 -8.71 -5.91 7.04
N GLU A 44 -8.73 -4.60 7.27
CA GLU A 44 -8.78 -3.62 6.17
C GLU A 44 -7.48 -3.59 5.38
N ALA A 45 -6.36 -3.77 6.07
CA ALA A 45 -5.05 -3.85 5.42
C ALA A 45 -4.96 -5.07 4.49
N GLU A 46 -5.49 -6.23 4.90
CA GLU A 46 -5.57 -7.43 4.08
C GLU A 46 -6.46 -7.21 2.85
N GLU A 47 -7.62 -6.59 3.02
CA GLU A 47 -8.52 -6.29 1.90
C GLU A 47 -7.86 -5.30 0.91
N ILE A 48 -7.18 -4.26 1.39
CA ILE A 48 -6.44 -3.33 0.54
C ILE A 48 -5.29 -4.04 -0.19
N LEU A 49 -4.58 -4.92 0.50
CA LEU A 49 -3.53 -5.73 -0.10
C LEU A 49 -4.07 -6.55 -1.28
N GLN A 50 -5.18 -7.28 -1.07
CA GLN A 50 -5.83 -8.08 -2.10
C GLN A 50 -6.27 -7.23 -3.29
N GLU A 51 -7.01 -6.16 -3.04
CA GLU A 51 -7.47 -5.25 -4.10
C GLU A 51 -6.30 -4.65 -4.87
N THR A 52 -5.20 -4.33 -4.18
CA THR A 52 -4.01 -3.74 -4.81
C THR A 52 -3.41 -4.70 -5.81
N PHE A 53 -3.20 -5.97 -5.45
CA PHE A 53 -2.61 -6.93 -6.38
C PHE A 53 -3.56 -7.36 -7.49
N ILE A 54 -4.86 -7.50 -7.21
CA ILE A 54 -5.86 -7.72 -8.26
C ILE A 54 -5.83 -6.59 -9.30
N ASN A 55 -5.81 -5.34 -8.84
CA ASN A 55 -5.77 -4.18 -9.72
C ASN A 55 -4.43 -4.05 -10.45
N ALA A 56 -3.32 -4.35 -9.77
CA ALA A 56 -1.99 -4.34 -10.36
C ALA A 56 -1.87 -5.40 -11.46
N CYS A 57 -2.24 -6.64 -11.21
CA CYS A 57 -2.17 -7.71 -12.22
C CYS A 57 -3.08 -7.43 -13.41
N LYS A 58 -4.32 -6.95 -13.19
CA LYS A 58 -5.22 -6.54 -14.27
C LYS A 58 -4.73 -5.33 -15.07
N GLY A 59 -4.01 -4.44 -14.42
CA GLY A 59 -3.48 -3.20 -15.01
C GLY A 59 -2.03 -3.26 -15.46
N ALA A 60 -1.37 -4.39 -15.31
CA ALA A 60 0.07 -4.52 -15.55
C ALA A 60 0.48 -4.18 -16.99
N GLU A 61 -0.35 -4.53 -17.97
CA GLU A 61 -0.12 -4.19 -19.39
C GLU A 61 -0.05 -2.66 -19.63
N LYS A 62 -0.68 -1.87 -18.76
CA LYS A 62 -0.73 -0.40 -18.83
C LYS A 62 0.37 0.28 -18.03
N PHE A 63 1.23 -0.49 -17.38
CA PHE A 63 2.36 0.06 -16.63
C PHE A 63 3.43 0.56 -17.59
N GLU A 64 3.59 1.88 -17.72
CA GLU A 64 4.48 2.52 -18.69
C GLU A 64 5.93 2.69 -18.18
N GLY A 65 6.26 2.21 -16.99
CA GLY A 65 7.63 2.32 -16.44
C GLY A 65 8.07 3.76 -16.10
N ARG A 66 7.12 4.71 -15.97
CA ARG A 66 7.42 6.11 -15.61
C ARG A 66 7.89 6.28 -14.17
N SER A 67 7.62 5.30 -13.32
CA SER A 67 8.07 5.20 -11.92
C SER A 67 8.60 3.80 -11.65
N SER A 68 9.16 3.54 -10.47
CA SER A 68 9.43 2.17 -10.04
C SER A 68 8.12 1.38 -9.88
N LEU A 69 8.23 0.05 -9.98
CA LEU A 69 7.09 -0.84 -9.77
C LEU A 69 6.53 -0.69 -8.34
N GLY A 70 7.42 -0.53 -7.35
CA GLY A 70 7.03 -0.26 -5.97
C GLY A 70 6.24 1.05 -5.81
N THR A 71 6.70 2.15 -6.43
CA THR A 71 5.99 3.44 -6.41
C THR A 71 4.60 3.32 -7.04
N TRP A 72 4.47 2.56 -8.12
CA TRP A 72 3.19 2.31 -8.77
C TRP A 72 2.24 1.50 -7.88
N LEU A 73 2.73 0.45 -7.22
CA LEU A 73 1.95 -0.34 -6.27
C LEU A 73 1.52 0.49 -5.05
N TYR A 74 2.42 1.31 -4.51
CA TYR A 74 2.07 2.25 -3.43
C TYR A 74 0.96 3.21 -3.82
N ARG A 75 0.92 3.68 -5.07
CA ARG A 75 -0.17 4.52 -5.57
C ARG A 75 -1.50 3.78 -5.54
N ILE A 76 -1.55 2.52 -5.99
CA ILE A 76 -2.77 1.71 -5.97
C ILE A 76 -3.23 1.48 -4.52
N ALA A 77 -2.33 1.01 -3.66
CA ALA A 77 -2.62 0.72 -2.25
C ALA A 77 -3.10 1.97 -1.48
N THR A 78 -2.40 3.10 -1.64
CA THR A 78 -2.75 4.34 -0.96
C THR A 78 -4.10 4.88 -1.42
N ASN A 79 -4.39 4.81 -2.73
CA ASN A 79 -5.70 5.20 -3.25
C ASN A 79 -6.82 4.34 -2.67
N ASN A 80 -6.65 3.01 -2.64
CA ASN A 80 -7.62 2.08 -2.05
C ASN A 80 -7.83 2.40 -0.56
N GLY A 81 -6.76 2.60 0.20
CA GLY A 81 -6.81 2.95 1.62
C GLY A 81 -7.53 4.27 1.88
N LEU A 82 -7.13 5.34 1.19
CA LEU A 82 -7.77 6.65 1.35
C LEU A 82 -9.25 6.65 0.91
N MET A 83 -9.61 5.90 -0.12
CA MET A 83 -11.02 5.76 -0.51
C MET A 83 -11.85 5.08 0.57
N ARG A 84 -11.33 4.03 1.23
CA ARG A 84 -12.01 3.34 2.33
C ARG A 84 -12.20 4.25 3.54
N LEU A 85 -11.16 4.98 3.94
CA LEU A 85 -11.22 5.94 5.05
C LEU A 85 -12.29 7.01 4.78
N ARG A 86 -12.31 7.59 3.59
CA ARG A 86 -13.35 8.57 3.19
C ARG A 86 -14.77 7.97 3.21
N LYS A 87 -14.93 6.72 2.74
CA LYS A 87 -16.24 6.05 2.77
C LYS A 87 -16.75 5.85 4.20
N LYS A 88 -15.87 5.56 5.16
CA LYS A 88 -16.24 5.45 6.59
C LYS A 88 -16.71 6.78 7.18
N GLN A 89 -16.18 7.90 6.73
CA GLN A 89 -16.55 9.24 7.23
C GLN A 89 -17.86 9.76 6.63
N MET A 90 -18.34 9.18 5.52
CA MET A 90 -19.62 9.56 4.95
C MET A 90 -20.75 8.85 5.73
N PRO A 91 -21.80 9.58 6.18
CA PRO A 91 -22.96 8.95 6.81
C PRO A 91 -23.60 7.97 5.81
N THR A 92 -23.53 6.69 6.12
CA THR A 92 -24.11 5.63 5.30
C THR A 92 -25.62 5.65 5.46
N VAL A 93 -26.34 6.03 4.42
CA VAL A 93 -27.73 5.60 4.26
C VAL A 93 -27.65 4.12 3.83
N PRO A 94 -28.26 3.18 4.57
CA PRO A 94 -28.20 1.76 4.20
C PRO A 94 -28.94 1.56 2.88
N LEU A 95 -28.22 1.40 1.79
CA LEU A 95 -28.75 0.87 0.55
C LEU A 95 -28.37 -0.62 0.55
N GLU A 96 -29.31 -1.47 0.93
CA GLU A 96 -29.18 -2.92 0.82
C GLU A 96 -29.09 -3.27 -0.67
N MET A 97 -27.88 -3.46 -1.17
CA MET A 97 -27.63 -4.15 -2.43
C MET A 97 -26.91 -5.46 -2.12
N PRO A 98 -27.46 -6.61 -2.53
CA PRO A 98 -26.73 -7.88 -2.43
C PRO A 98 -25.50 -7.80 -3.35
N VAL A 99 -24.33 -7.86 -2.77
CA VAL A 99 -23.10 -8.06 -3.53
C VAL A 99 -22.89 -9.56 -3.63
N ASP A 100 -23.18 -10.13 -4.79
CA ASP A 100 -22.75 -11.49 -5.12
C ASP A 100 -21.22 -11.53 -5.09
N ARG A 101 -20.68 -12.03 -4.00
CA ARG A 101 -19.26 -12.36 -3.90
C ARG A 101 -19.06 -13.70 -4.59
N GLU A 102 -18.67 -13.67 -5.85
CA GLU A 102 -18.06 -14.84 -6.46
C GLU A 102 -16.84 -15.24 -5.65
N ASP A 103 -16.86 -16.48 -5.22
CA ASP A 103 -15.88 -17.17 -4.40
C ASP A 103 -14.51 -17.20 -5.12
N GLN A 104 -13.63 -16.25 -4.82
CA GLN A 104 -12.24 -16.18 -5.30
C GLN A 104 -11.26 -16.72 -4.24
N SER A 105 -11.63 -17.79 -3.55
CA SER A 105 -10.94 -18.29 -2.35
C SER A 105 -9.70 -19.17 -2.60
N SER A 106 -9.01 -19.13 -3.76
CA SER A 106 -7.95 -20.13 -4.00
C SER A 106 -6.55 -19.62 -4.33
N PHE A 107 -6.23 -18.34 -4.16
CA PHE A 107 -4.94 -17.82 -4.63
C PHE A 107 -4.05 -17.15 -3.56
N TRP A 108 -4.32 -17.33 -2.28
CA TRP A 108 -3.47 -16.74 -1.25
C TRP A 108 -2.49 -17.73 -0.63
N PRO A 109 -1.20 -17.35 -0.46
CA PRO A 109 -0.31 -18.07 0.44
C PRO A 109 -0.86 -17.98 1.87
N ARG A 110 -1.12 -19.12 2.49
CA ARG A 110 -1.67 -19.25 3.86
C ARG A 110 -0.73 -18.84 4.99
N GLN A 111 0.36 -18.13 4.73
CA GLN A 111 1.35 -17.75 5.72
C GLN A 111 1.62 -16.26 5.69
N LEU A 112 0.67 -15.46 6.20
CA LEU A 112 0.90 -14.07 6.57
C LEU A 112 1.24 -13.92 8.06
N GLU A 113 1.59 -15.02 8.76
CA GLU A 113 1.70 -15.02 10.22
C GLU A 113 2.99 -14.43 10.79
N ASP A 114 4.01 -14.09 10.01
CA ASP A 114 5.28 -13.56 10.54
C ASP A 114 5.93 -12.50 9.66
N TRP A 115 5.18 -11.48 9.31
CA TRP A 115 5.74 -10.34 8.63
C TRP A 115 6.10 -9.25 9.64
N ALA A 116 6.88 -9.65 10.63
CA ALA A 116 7.56 -8.72 11.50
C ALA A 116 8.54 -7.90 10.65
N TRP A 117 8.36 -6.60 10.70
CA TRP A 117 9.33 -5.63 10.23
C TRP A 117 10.74 -6.05 10.67
N ASP A 118 11.72 -6.03 9.72
CA ASP A 118 13.09 -6.49 9.92
C ASP A 118 13.70 -5.87 11.19
N PRO A 119 13.95 -6.64 12.25
CA PRO A 119 14.38 -6.10 13.52
C PRO A 119 15.87 -5.76 13.57
N GLU A 120 16.64 -6.00 12.50
CA GLU A 120 18.10 -5.82 12.55
C GLU A 120 18.56 -4.36 12.55
N LYS A 121 17.68 -3.38 12.35
CA LYS A 121 18.10 -1.98 12.19
C LYS A 121 17.78 -1.03 13.34
N ILE A 122 16.84 -1.33 14.23
CA ILE A 122 16.55 -0.44 15.36
C ILE A 122 16.11 -1.28 16.56
N THR A 123 16.88 -1.30 17.64
CA THR A 123 16.48 -1.80 18.94
C THR A 123 15.46 -0.84 19.58
N LEU A 124 14.30 -0.72 18.94
CA LEU A 124 13.16 -0.07 19.56
C LEU A 124 12.53 -1.09 20.50
N THR A 125 12.33 -0.73 21.75
CA THR A 125 11.51 -1.52 22.66
C THR A 125 10.09 -1.62 22.07
N ASP A 126 9.39 -2.71 22.33
CA ASP A 126 8.01 -2.88 21.84
C ASP A 126 7.10 -1.73 22.28
N GLU A 127 7.34 -1.16 23.46
CA GLU A 127 6.64 0.01 23.98
C GLU A 127 6.83 1.25 23.11
N LEU A 128 8.06 1.52 22.64
CA LEU A 128 8.34 2.68 21.78
C LEU A 128 7.71 2.49 20.39
N ARG A 129 7.73 1.25 19.87
CA ARG A 129 7.07 0.92 18.61
C ARG A 129 5.56 1.14 18.71
N GLN A 130 4.94 0.65 19.77
CA GLN A 130 3.52 0.85 20.02
C GLN A 130 3.17 2.34 20.14
N ALA A 131 3.95 3.10 20.91
CA ALA A 131 3.74 4.55 21.05
C ALA A 131 3.86 5.30 19.72
N MET A 132 4.79 4.89 18.84
CA MET A 132 4.91 5.44 17.50
C MET A 132 3.70 5.10 16.63
N ASP A 133 3.21 3.88 16.70
CA ASP A 133 2.04 3.45 15.93
C ASP A 133 0.78 4.21 16.35
N GLU A 134 0.55 4.33 17.65
CA GLU A 134 -0.53 5.14 18.22
C GLU A 134 -0.43 6.61 17.76
N ALA A 135 0.78 7.20 17.80
CA ALA A 135 0.98 8.57 17.33
C ALA A 135 0.66 8.73 15.84
N VAL A 136 1.06 7.78 15.00
CA VAL A 136 0.74 7.80 13.56
C VAL A 136 -0.76 7.69 13.33
N GLU A 137 -1.48 6.89 14.10
CA GLU A 137 -2.94 6.74 14.00
C GLU A 137 -3.69 8.03 14.36
N THR A 138 -3.14 8.89 15.22
CA THR A 138 -3.76 10.18 15.56
C THR A 138 -3.66 11.21 14.44
N LEU A 139 -2.74 11.04 13.48
CA LEU A 139 -2.58 11.98 12.37
C LEU A 139 -3.82 12.00 11.46
N PRO A 140 -4.23 13.18 10.99
CA PRO A 140 -5.20 13.30 9.91
C PRO A 140 -4.75 12.49 8.68
N GLU A 141 -5.67 11.81 7.99
CA GLU A 141 -5.38 10.87 6.89
C GLU A 141 -4.42 11.41 5.84
N ASN A 142 -4.59 12.69 5.47
CA ASN A 142 -3.76 13.34 4.46
C ASN A 142 -2.34 13.64 4.93
N LEU A 143 -2.11 13.79 6.23
CA LEU A 143 -0.79 13.93 6.84
C LEU A 143 -0.17 12.55 7.05
N ARG A 144 -0.94 11.61 7.59
CA ARG A 144 -0.56 10.22 7.79
C ARG A 144 -0.03 9.59 6.50
N ALA A 145 -0.76 9.75 5.39
CA ALA A 145 -0.36 9.18 4.10
C ALA A 145 1.01 9.70 3.63
N VAL A 146 1.30 11.00 3.77
CA VAL A 146 2.62 11.54 3.40
C VAL A 146 3.70 11.01 4.32
N PHE A 147 3.44 10.97 5.63
CA PHE A 147 4.38 10.49 6.64
C PHE A 147 4.74 9.01 6.41
N VAL A 148 3.73 8.15 6.22
CA VAL A 148 3.93 6.72 5.95
C VAL A 148 4.81 6.50 4.72
N LEU A 149 4.47 7.13 3.60
CA LEU A 149 5.23 6.97 2.36
C LEU A 149 6.66 7.53 2.44
N ARG A 150 6.84 8.68 3.10
CA ARG A 150 8.11 9.38 3.12
C ARG A 150 9.06 8.85 4.20
N ASP A 151 8.57 8.70 5.44
CA ASP A 151 9.42 8.44 6.60
C ASP A 151 9.43 6.96 7.00
N LEU A 152 8.35 6.21 6.76
CA LEU A 152 8.33 4.77 7.03
C LEU A 152 8.79 3.95 5.82
N GLU A 153 8.32 4.26 4.61
CA GLU A 153 8.68 3.52 3.39
C GLU A 153 9.90 4.09 2.65
N GLY A 154 10.42 5.23 3.10
CA GLY A 154 11.66 5.80 2.57
C GLY A 154 11.56 6.40 1.18
N LEU A 155 10.36 6.69 0.67
CA LEU A 155 10.21 7.37 -0.61
C LEU A 155 10.78 8.79 -0.55
N SER A 156 11.28 9.29 -1.67
CA SER A 156 11.61 10.72 -1.78
C SER A 156 10.31 11.56 -1.71
N THR A 157 10.43 12.82 -1.33
CA THR A 157 9.27 13.75 -1.32
C THR A 157 8.61 13.84 -2.69
N LYS A 158 9.37 13.69 -3.78
CA LYS A 158 8.86 13.70 -5.15
C LYS A 158 8.03 12.46 -5.43
N GLU A 159 8.52 11.29 -5.07
CA GLU A 159 7.81 10.02 -5.24
C GLU A 159 6.55 9.95 -4.38
N ALA A 160 6.62 10.36 -3.11
CA ALA A 160 5.45 10.43 -2.23
C ALA A 160 4.39 11.40 -2.78
N ALA A 161 4.79 12.55 -3.32
CA ALA A 161 3.90 13.50 -3.97
C ALA A 161 3.25 12.90 -5.22
N GLU A 162 4.02 12.16 -6.02
CA GLU A 162 3.52 11.46 -7.20
C GLU A 162 2.51 10.36 -6.85
N VAL A 163 2.81 9.54 -5.83
CA VAL A 163 1.89 8.52 -5.29
C VAL A 163 0.57 9.15 -4.88
N LEU A 164 0.61 10.28 -4.17
CA LEU A 164 -0.57 10.96 -3.63
C LEU A 164 -1.28 11.89 -4.64
N GLY A 165 -0.73 12.08 -5.84
CA GLY A 165 -1.29 13.00 -6.84
C GLY A 165 -1.30 14.46 -6.41
N ILE A 166 -0.31 14.88 -5.60
CA ILE A 166 -0.15 16.26 -5.10
C ILE A 166 1.18 16.87 -5.57
N SER A 167 1.33 18.19 -5.42
CA SER A 167 2.62 18.82 -5.69
C SER A 167 3.67 18.49 -4.62
N ALA A 168 4.95 18.47 -4.99
CA ALA A 168 6.06 18.26 -4.05
C ALA A 168 6.08 19.34 -2.94
N SER A 169 5.66 20.58 -3.24
CA SER A 169 5.50 21.64 -2.26
C SER A 169 4.41 21.29 -1.23
N ASN A 170 3.27 20.78 -1.68
CA ASN A 170 2.18 20.34 -0.81
C ASN A 170 2.62 19.16 0.07
N ALA A 171 3.36 18.19 -0.50
CA ALA A 171 3.90 17.07 0.27
C ALA A 171 4.84 17.56 1.40
N LYS A 172 5.74 18.52 1.12
CA LYS A 172 6.60 19.14 2.14
C LYS A 172 5.80 19.81 3.26
N VAL A 173 4.77 20.58 2.90
CA VAL A 173 3.91 21.25 3.90
C VAL A 173 3.18 20.24 4.76
N ARG A 174 2.63 19.19 4.16
CA ARG A 174 1.95 18.13 4.92
C ARG A 174 2.89 17.39 5.84
N LEU A 175 4.10 17.06 5.38
CA LEU A 175 5.12 16.39 6.20
C LEU A 175 5.55 17.25 7.39
N HIS A 176 5.68 18.57 7.19
CA HIS A 176 6.03 19.51 8.27
C HIS A 176 4.93 19.62 9.35
N ARG A 177 3.68 19.30 8.99
CA ARG A 177 2.52 19.35 9.90
C ARG A 177 2.19 18.00 10.53
N ALA A 178 2.74 16.91 9.99
CA ALA A 178 2.67 15.58 10.56
C ALA A 178 3.62 15.45 11.76
#